data_ac4d02896fae2f867197e88ac105753a
#
_entry.id   ac4d02896fae2f867197e88ac105753a
#
_cell.length_a   1.000
_cell.length_b   1.000
_cell.length_c   1.000
_cell.angle_alpha   90.00
_cell.angle_beta   90.00
_cell.angle_gamma   90.00
#
_symmetry.space_group_name_H-M   'P 1'
#
loop_
_entity.id
_entity.type
_entity.pdbx_description
1 polymer ?
#
loop_
_entity_poly.entity_id
_entity_poly.type
_entity_poly.pdbx_seq_one_letter_code
_entity_poly.pdbx_strand_id
1 'polypeptide(L)'
;MRILIIRHGDPDYEKDSLTQKGWHEAELLADKMEKTDVTAFYVSPLGRAQDTASVTLKRLGRNAKTYHWLREFHAPIYDKKTKKLRGPWDLMPSFFTKEDDLYDVKKWADTEFMKQGRVKQEYRKVSQGLDKVLKTHGYERKDKYYKAVNANKDTIVFFCHFGVECVMLSHLLNISPVCLWQGFCAAPTSVTTLYTEEREKGIAVWRCSSFGDISHLYAGNEEPAFAARFCEIYDDMSQRH
;
A
#
# COMPACT_ATOMS: atom_id res chain seq x y z
N MET A 1 -1.72 17.82 6.15
CA MET A 1 -1.70 17.20 4.79
C MET A 1 -2.40 15.84 4.85
N ARG A 2 -2.90 15.34 3.72
CA ARG A 2 -3.59 14.05 3.60
C ARG A 2 -2.90 13.18 2.55
N ILE A 3 -2.74 11.90 2.85
CA ILE A 3 -2.30 10.89 1.89
C ILE A 3 -3.46 9.94 1.63
N LEU A 4 -3.74 9.65 0.35
CA LEU A 4 -4.59 8.56 -0.07
C LEU A 4 -3.69 7.52 -0.76
N ILE A 5 -3.71 6.28 -0.27
CA ILE A 5 -3.03 5.14 -0.90
C ILE A 5 -4.13 4.27 -1.50
N ILE A 6 -4.02 4.01 -2.80
CA ILE A 6 -5.02 3.29 -3.58
C ILE A 6 -4.38 2.05 -4.16
N ARG A 7 -4.93 0.88 -3.83
CA ARG A 7 -4.55 -0.37 -4.47
C ARG A 7 -5.12 -0.42 -5.89
N HIS A 8 -4.38 -1.01 -6.83
CA HIS A 8 -4.89 -1.28 -8.19
C HIS A 8 -6.20 -2.06 -8.17
N GLY A 9 -7.02 -1.95 -9.22
CA GLY A 9 -8.24 -2.73 -9.44
C GLY A 9 -7.98 -4.23 -9.58
N ASP A 10 -9.05 -5.02 -9.70
CA ASP A 10 -8.96 -6.47 -9.87
C ASP A 10 -8.04 -6.84 -11.05
N PRO A 11 -6.93 -7.59 -10.81
CA PRO A 11 -5.83 -7.69 -11.76
C PRO A 11 -5.97 -8.86 -12.75
N ASP A 12 -5.65 -8.59 -14.01
CA ASP A 12 -5.23 -9.58 -14.99
C ASP A 12 -3.69 -9.65 -14.97
N TYR A 13 -3.15 -10.60 -14.23
CA TYR A 13 -1.69 -10.73 -14.05
C TYR A 13 -0.95 -11.16 -15.32
N GLU A 14 -1.64 -11.82 -16.28
CA GLU A 14 -1.01 -12.26 -17.53
C GLU A 14 -0.68 -11.05 -18.42
N LYS A 15 -1.57 -10.06 -18.42
CA LYS A 15 -1.41 -8.84 -19.21
C LYS A 15 -0.79 -7.67 -18.44
N ASP A 16 -0.56 -7.83 -17.12
CA ASP A 16 -0.25 -6.75 -16.17
C ASP A 16 -1.24 -5.58 -16.31
N SER A 17 -2.53 -5.89 -16.40
CA SER A 17 -3.63 -4.94 -16.59
C SER A 17 -4.78 -5.24 -15.61
N LEU A 18 -5.99 -4.81 -15.92
CA LEU A 18 -7.20 -5.05 -15.15
C LEU A 18 -8.10 -6.05 -15.86
N THR A 19 -8.83 -6.87 -15.06
CA THR A 19 -9.98 -7.62 -15.55
C THR A 19 -11.13 -6.68 -15.93
N GLN A 20 -12.19 -7.21 -16.55
CA GLN A 20 -13.40 -6.41 -16.80
C GLN A 20 -13.98 -5.85 -15.49
N LYS A 21 -13.96 -6.64 -14.40
CA LYS A 21 -14.33 -6.20 -13.05
C LYS A 21 -13.43 -5.07 -12.57
N GLY A 22 -12.11 -5.22 -12.70
CA GLY A 22 -11.14 -4.20 -12.29
C GLY A 22 -11.29 -2.86 -13.00
N TRP A 23 -11.67 -2.87 -14.28
CA TRP A 23 -12.01 -1.65 -15.01
C TRP A 23 -13.27 -0.99 -14.46
N HIS A 24 -14.31 -1.77 -14.15
CA HIS A 24 -15.53 -1.24 -13.51
C HIS A 24 -15.25 -0.68 -12.12
N GLU A 25 -14.46 -1.37 -11.30
CA GLU A 25 -14.00 -0.88 -10.00
C GLU A 25 -13.24 0.46 -10.12
N ALA A 26 -12.40 0.61 -11.16
CA ALA A 26 -11.65 1.84 -11.40
C ALA A 26 -12.57 3.01 -11.83
N GLU A 27 -13.67 2.75 -12.54
CA GLU A 27 -14.69 3.75 -12.87
C GLU A 27 -15.41 4.25 -11.60
N LEU A 28 -15.83 3.33 -10.72
CA LEU A 28 -16.46 3.69 -9.45
C LEU A 28 -15.49 4.46 -8.52
N LEU A 29 -14.22 4.08 -8.54
CA LEU A 29 -13.18 4.83 -7.82
C LEU A 29 -13.05 6.25 -8.36
N ALA A 30 -13.10 6.44 -9.68
CA ALA A 30 -13.01 7.75 -10.29
C ALA A 30 -14.18 8.66 -9.87
N ASP A 31 -15.41 8.13 -9.73
CA ASP A 31 -16.56 8.88 -9.21
C ASP A 31 -16.31 9.43 -7.78
N LYS A 32 -15.58 8.66 -6.95
CA LYS A 32 -15.17 9.11 -5.62
C LYS A 32 -14.06 10.16 -5.72
N MET A 33 -13.09 9.95 -6.59
CA MET A 33 -11.94 10.84 -6.72
C MET A 33 -12.29 12.21 -7.33
N GLU A 34 -13.30 12.31 -8.17
CA GLU A 34 -13.82 13.59 -8.70
C GLU A 34 -14.30 14.53 -7.59
N LYS A 35 -14.74 13.99 -6.46
CA LYS A 35 -15.18 14.75 -5.28
C LYS A 35 -14.04 15.13 -4.33
N THR A 36 -12.81 14.79 -4.70
CA THR A 36 -11.64 15.00 -3.85
C THR A 36 -10.69 16.03 -4.48
N ASP A 37 -10.43 17.12 -3.77
CA ASP A 37 -9.39 18.06 -4.19
C ASP A 37 -8.02 17.44 -3.96
N VAL A 38 -7.28 17.17 -5.07
CA VAL A 38 -5.99 16.49 -5.06
C VAL A 38 -4.90 17.39 -5.62
N THR A 39 -3.87 17.62 -4.82
CA THR A 39 -2.71 18.42 -5.17
C THR A 39 -1.78 17.68 -6.15
N ALA A 40 -1.49 16.41 -5.89
CA ALA A 40 -0.57 15.62 -6.71
C ALA A 40 -0.94 14.12 -6.75
N PHE A 41 -0.66 13.50 -7.91
CA PHE A 41 -0.83 12.07 -8.14
C PHE A 41 0.52 11.41 -8.41
N TYR A 42 0.70 10.24 -7.80
CA TYR A 42 1.85 9.36 -7.95
C TYR A 42 1.38 7.95 -8.28
N VAL A 43 2.13 7.25 -9.13
CA VAL A 43 1.69 5.94 -9.61
C VAL A 43 2.86 4.96 -9.74
N SER A 44 2.58 3.69 -9.47
CA SER A 44 3.45 2.55 -9.74
C SER A 44 3.74 2.40 -11.24
N PRO A 45 4.92 1.90 -11.64
CA PRO A 45 5.21 1.62 -13.04
C PRO A 45 4.49 0.37 -13.59
N LEU A 46 3.84 -0.46 -12.74
CA LEU A 46 3.16 -1.68 -13.20
C LEU A 46 1.83 -1.37 -13.86
N GLY A 47 1.52 -2.08 -14.95
CA GLY A 47 0.40 -1.81 -15.85
C GLY A 47 -0.93 -1.72 -15.13
N ARG A 48 -1.28 -2.70 -14.27
CA ARG A 48 -2.54 -2.70 -13.51
C ARG A 48 -2.74 -1.47 -12.63
N ALA A 49 -1.66 -0.88 -12.08
CA ALA A 49 -1.76 0.36 -11.30
C ALA A 49 -1.86 1.59 -12.23
N GLN A 50 -1.18 1.58 -13.38
CA GLN A 50 -1.30 2.61 -14.40
C GLN A 50 -2.73 2.65 -14.95
N ASP A 51 -3.31 1.49 -15.27
CA ASP A 51 -4.67 1.35 -15.79
C ASP A 51 -5.70 1.86 -14.77
N THR A 52 -5.57 1.46 -13.50
CA THR A 52 -6.43 1.97 -12.43
C THR A 52 -6.38 3.50 -12.33
N ALA A 53 -5.16 4.06 -12.33
CA ALA A 53 -4.96 5.50 -12.25
C ALA A 53 -5.50 6.23 -13.49
N SER A 54 -5.38 5.62 -14.68
CA SER A 54 -5.70 6.25 -15.96
C SER A 54 -7.16 6.73 -16.03
N VAL A 55 -8.09 5.97 -15.47
CA VAL A 55 -9.52 6.32 -15.42
C VAL A 55 -9.73 7.61 -14.64
N THR A 56 -9.24 7.68 -13.42
CA THR A 56 -9.31 8.88 -12.57
C THR A 56 -8.60 10.07 -13.22
N LEU A 57 -7.38 9.86 -13.71
CA LEU A 57 -6.56 10.93 -14.28
C LEU A 57 -7.18 11.51 -15.55
N LYS A 58 -7.75 10.67 -16.42
CA LYS A 58 -8.46 11.10 -17.62
C LYS A 58 -9.67 11.96 -17.30
N ARG A 59 -10.50 11.54 -16.33
CA ARG A 59 -11.69 12.29 -15.92
C ARG A 59 -11.34 13.66 -15.34
N LEU A 60 -10.26 13.72 -14.54
CA LEU A 60 -9.81 14.96 -13.91
C LEU A 60 -8.95 15.85 -14.81
N GLY A 61 -8.56 15.40 -16.00
CA GLY A 61 -7.62 16.13 -16.86
C GLY A 61 -6.25 16.31 -16.22
N ARG A 62 -5.80 15.35 -15.39
CA ARG A 62 -4.58 15.41 -14.59
C ARG A 62 -3.56 14.35 -15.03
N ASN A 63 -2.33 14.52 -14.60
CA ASN A 63 -1.24 13.56 -14.80
C ASN A 63 -0.69 13.07 -13.46
N ALA A 64 -0.14 11.86 -13.45
CA ALA A 64 0.57 11.30 -12.30
C ALA A 64 2.08 11.21 -12.59
N LYS A 65 2.89 11.35 -11.54
CA LYS A 65 4.32 11.08 -11.61
C LYS A 65 4.58 9.62 -11.27
N THR A 66 5.20 8.89 -12.20
CA THR A 66 5.56 7.48 -11.99
C THR A 66 6.83 7.36 -11.16
N TYR A 67 6.79 6.51 -10.13
CA TYR A 67 7.93 6.19 -9.29
C TYR A 67 8.18 4.69 -9.23
N HIS A 68 9.40 4.25 -9.50
CA HIS A 68 9.78 2.84 -9.55
C HIS A 68 9.66 2.13 -8.19
N TRP A 69 9.82 2.87 -7.09
CA TRP A 69 9.69 2.34 -5.73
C TRP A 69 8.23 2.05 -5.32
N LEU A 70 7.22 2.55 -6.07
CA LEU A 70 5.80 2.25 -5.87
C LEU A 70 5.35 0.91 -6.46
N ARG A 71 6.23 0.20 -7.18
CA ARG A 71 5.92 -1.16 -7.65
C ARG A 71 5.60 -2.08 -6.48
N GLU A 72 4.93 -3.21 -6.76
CA GLU A 72 4.66 -4.18 -5.70
C GLU A 72 5.95 -4.57 -4.97
N PHE A 73 5.85 -4.66 -3.64
CA PHE A 73 7.01 -4.94 -2.79
C PHE A 73 7.61 -6.29 -3.14
N HIS A 74 8.78 -6.27 -3.73
CA HIS A 74 9.43 -7.46 -4.26
C HIS A 74 10.79 -7.70 -3.58
N ALA A 75 10.78 -8.61 -2.61
CA ALA A 75 11.96 -9.07 -1.91
C ALA A 75 11.84 -10.57 -1.66
N PRO A 76 11.96 -11.40 -2.72
CA PRO A 76 11.71 -12.84 -2.60
C PRO A 76 12.68 -13.49 -1.61
N ILE A 77 12.14 -14.40 -0.80
CA ILE A 77 12.85 -15.20 0.19
C ILE A 77 12.70 -16.66 -0.21
N TYR A 78 13.81 -17.41 -0.20
CA TYR A 78 13.78 -18.83 -0.45
C TYR A 78 13.35 -19.59 0.81
N ASP A 79 12.14 -20.14 0.77
CA ASP A 79 11.64 -21.00 1.84
C ASP A 79 12.25 -22.40 1.71
N LYS A 80 13.16 -22.73 2.61
CA LYS A 80 13.87 -24.04 2.62
C LYS A 80 12.94 -25.22 2.85
N LYS A 81 11.79 -25.03 3.54
CA LYS A 81 10.84 -26.11 3.83
C LYS A 81 10.01 -26.46 2.60
N THR A 82 9.49 -25.46 1.92
CA THR A 82 8.67 -25.66 0.72
C THR A 82 9.45 -25.69 -0.57
N LYS A 83 10.76 -25.34 -0.53
CA LYS A 83 11.67 -25.18 -1.68
C LYS A 83 11.15 -24.19 -2.73
N LYS A 84 10.41 -23.18 -2.30
CA LYS A 84 9.80 -22.15 -3.16
C LYS A 84 10.30 -20.76 -2.77
N LEU A 85 10.28 -19.84 -3.73
CA LEU A 85 10.41 -18.41 -3.46
C LEU A 85 9.07 -17.87 -2.96
N ARG A 86 9.09 -17.11 -1.87
CA ARG A 86 7.92 -16.45 -1.27
C ARG A 86 8.15 -14.96 -1.13
N GLY A 87 7.08 -14.18 -1.17
CA GLY A 87 7.10 -12.80 -0.70
C GLY A 87 7.31 -12.75 0.82
N PRO A 88 7.91 -11.70 1.37
CA PRO A 88 8.05 -11.53 2.81
C PRO A 88 6.70 -11.36 3.52
N TRP A 89 5.64 -11.10 2.77
CA TRP A 89 4.26 -11.00 3.22
C TRP A 89 3.47 -12.32 3.05
N ASP A 90 4.01 -13.32 2.37
CA ASP A 90 3.42 -14.64 2.18
C ASP A 90 4.02 -15.65 3.17
N LEU A 91 3.83 -15.40 4.48
CA LEU A 91 4.30 -16.28 5.55
C LEU A 91 3.20 -17.22 6.01
N MET A 92 3.55 -18.48 6.26
CA MET A 92 2.59 -19.46 6.79
C MET A 92 2.29 -19.18 8.27
N PRO A 93 1.00 -19.25 8.71
CA PRO A 93 0.62 -18.99 10.09
C PRO A 93 1.41 -19.81 11.12
N SER A 94 1.69 -21.07 10.83
CA SER A 94 2.49 -21.95 11.70
C SER A 94 3.92 -21.47 11.95
N PHE A 95 4.41 -20.53 11.14
CA PHE A 95 5.71 -19.91 11.28
C PHE A 95 5.61 -18.53 11.93
N PHE A 96 4.89 -17.58 11.32
CA PHE A 96 4.94 -16.19 11.80
C PHE A 96 4.30 -16.01 13.19
N THR A 97 3.35 -16.85 13.58
CA THR A 97 2.72 -16.79 14.91
C THR A 97 3.64 -17.20 16.06
N LYS A 98 4.83 -17.74 15.77
CA LYS A 98 5.80 -18.21 16.75
C LYS A 98 7.09 -17.38 16.79
N GLU A 99 7.20 -16.38 15.92
CA GLU A 99 8.41 -15.58 15.77
C GLU A 99 8.14 -14.14 16.22
N ASP A 100 8.27 -13.89 17.53
CA ASP A 100 7.95 -12.61 18.16
C ASP A 100 8.73 -11.44 17.57
N ASP A 101 9.98 -11.65 17.15
CA ASP A 101 10.82 -10.61 16.58
C ASP A 101 10.27 -10.07 15.25
N LEU A 102 9.39 -10.81 14.56
CA LEU A 102 8.69 -10.32 13.35
C LEU A 102 7.77 -9.13 13.66
N TYR A 103 7.22 -9.07 14.89
CA TYR A 103 6.31 -7.98 15.30
C TYR A 103 7.07 -6.78 15.86
N ASP A 104 8.34 -6.92 16.20
CA ASP A 104 9.17 -5.82 16.70
C ASP A 104 9.63 -4.91 15.56
N VAL A 105 9.32 -3.61 15.66
CA VAL A 105 9.63 -2.62 14.62
C VAL A 105 11.13 -2.49 14.31
N LYS A 106 12.00 -2.86 15.24
CA LYS A 106 13.46 -2.79 15.06
C LYS A 106 14.07 -4.10 14.60
N LYS A 107 13.44 -5.24 14.91
CA LYS A 107 14.03 -6.57 14.74
C LYS A 107 13.47 -7.34 13.54
N TRP A 108 12.23 -7.05 13.10
CA TRP A 108 11.53 -7.84 12.08
C TRP A 108 12.37 -8.16 10.83
N ALA A 109 13.15 -7.20 10.35
CA ALA A 109 13.99 -7.37 9.15
C ALA A 109 15.31 -8.08 9.43
N ASP A 110 15.65 -8.28 10.69
CA ASP A 110 16.89 -8.93 11.14
C ASP A 110 16.66 -10.39 11.61
N THR A 111 15.43 -10.91 11.52
CA THR A 111 15.15 -12.34 11.73
C THR A 111 15.89 -13.20 10.71
N GLU A 112 16.17 -14.45 11.08
CA GLU A 112 16.91 -15.36 10.19
C GLU A 112 16.21 -15.55 8.85
N PHE A 113 14.89 -15.59 8.84
CA PHE A 113 14.09 -15.72 7.63
C PHE A 113 14.21 -14.48 6.73
N MET A 114 14.00 -13.29 7.27
CA MET A 114 14.01 -12.04 6.49
C MET A 114 15.39 -11.71 5.92
N LYS A 115 16.46 -12.10 6.60
CA LYS A 115 17.86 -11.93 6.13
C LYS A 115 18.20 -12.75 4.88
N GLN A 116 17.45 -13.79 4.58
CA GLN A 116 17.68 -14.61 3.37
C GLN A 116 17.28 -13.86 2.08
N GLY A 117 16.44 -12.81 2.19
CA GLY A 117 16.09 -11.93 1.09
C GLY A 117 16.70 -10.54 1.23
N ARG A 118 16.49 -9.69 0.23
CA ARG A 118 16.90 -8.27 0.29
C ARG A 118 15.83 -7.40 0.97
N VAL A 119 15.08 -7.96 1.92
CA VAL A 119 13.87 -7.34 2.49
C VAL A 119 14.18 -5.98 3.11
N LYS A 120 15.22 -5.90 3.95
CA LYS A 120 15.65 -4.65 4.60
C LYS A 120 16.08 -3.58 3.59
N GLN A 121 16.74 -4.00 2.50
CA GLN A 121 17.18 -3.09 1.46
C GLN A 121 15.99 -2.53 0.66
N GLU A 122 15.06 -3.40 0.26
CA GLU A 122 13.87 -2.97 -0.49
C GLU A 122 12.94 -2.11 0.38
N TYR A 123 12.77 -2.44 1.67
CA TYR A 123 12.06 -1.61 2.63
C TYR A 123 12.65 -0.18 2.70
N ARG A 124 13.98 -0.08 2.77
CA ARG A 124 14.66 1.23 2.79
C ARG A 124 14.45 2.01 1.50
N LYS A 125 14.43 1.38 0.33
CA LYS A 125 14.15 2.05 -0.95
C LYS A 125 12.77 2.68 -0.97
N VAL A 126 11.74 1.94 -0.52
CA VAL A 126 10.36 2.45 -0.43
C VAL A 126 10.29 3.60 0.57
N SER A 127 10.81 3.42 1.78
CA SER A 127 10.78 4.43 2.85
C SER A 127 11.47 5.73 2.42
N GLN A 128 12.67 5.63 1.84
CA GLN A 128 13.40 6.78 1.33
C GLN A 128 12.70 7.46 0.14
N GLY A 129 12.06 6.66 -0.73
CA GLY A 129 11.25 7.17 -1.84
C GLY A 129 10.07 8.01 -1.34
N LEU A 130 9.36 7.47 -0.35
CA LEU A 130 8.25 8.17 0.31
C LEU A 130 8.71 9.46 1.00
N ASP A 131 9.78 9.40 1.80
CA ASP A 131 10.32 10.58 2.49
C ASP A 131 10.74 11.68 1.52
N LYS A 132 11.32 11.32 0.36
CA LYS A 132 11.64 12.31 -0.70
C LYS A 132 10.40 12.98 -1.25
N VAL A 133 9.31 12.26 -1.47
CA VAL A 133 8.04 12.84 -1.91
C VAL A 133 7.48 13.75 -0.83
N LEU A 134 7.41 13.30 0.42
CA LEU A 134 6.88 14.10 1.53
C LEU A 134 7.69 15.38 1.78
N LYS A 135 9.00 15.32 1.57
CA LYS A 135 9.87 16.51 1.62
C LYS A 135 9.46 17.55 0.58
N THR A 136 9.09 17.17 -0.64
CA THR A 136 8.60 18.12 -1.66
C THR A 136 7.27 18.77 -1.28
N HIS A 137 6.54 18.16 -0.35
CA HIS A 137 5.28 18.67 0.21
C HIS A 137 5.47 19.33 1.60
N GLY A 138 6.70 19.64 2.00
CA GLY A 138 6.98 20.39 3.21
C GLY A 138 7.13 19.59 4.50
N TYR A 139 7.27 18.25 4.41
CA TYR A 139 7.42 17.36 5.57
C TYR A 139 8.73 16.58 5.51
N GLU A 140 9.67 16.87 6.40
CA GLU A 140 10.96 16.19 6.47
C GLU A 140 11.01 15.18 7.61
N ARG A 141 11.36 13.92 7.31
CA ARG A 141 11.54 12.86 8.32
C ARG A 141 12.60 13.22 9.35
N LYS A 142 12.26 13.07 10.63
CA LYS A 142 13.13 13.20 11.79
C LYS A 142 12.85 12.04 12.75
N ASP A 143 13.65 10.99 12.65
CA ASP A 143 13.45 9.75 13.42
C ASP A 143 12.02 9.20 13.29
N LYS A 144 11.18 9.35 14.29
CA LYS A 144 9.80 8.80 14.34
C LYS A 144 8.69 9.81 14.02
N TYR A 145 9.04 11.04 13.68
CA TYR A 145 8.10 12.11 13.33
C TYR A 145 8.55 12.82 12.06
N TYR A 146 7.76 13.77 11.58
CA TYR A 146 8.12 14.63 10.47
C TYR A 146 8.18 16.09 10.94
N LYS A 147 9.26 16.79 10.60
CA LYS A 147 9.31 18.24 10.76
C LYS A 147 8.39 18.86 9.71
N ALA A 148 7.36 19.58 10.15
CA ALA A 148 6.52 20.38 9.28
C ALA A 148 7.26 21.70 8.94
N VAL A 149 8.05 21.65 7.85
CA VAL A 149 8.78 22.82 7.35
C VAL A 149 7.83 23.81 6.68
N ASN A 150 6.83 23.26 5.98
CA ASN A 150 5.74 24.01 5.37
C ASN A 150 4.42 23.26 5.57
N ALA A 151 3.81 23.45 6.75
CA ALA A 151 2.54 22.82 7.10
C ALA A 151 1.44 23.25 6.12
N ASN A 152 0.67 22.27 5.60
CA ASN A 152 -0.36 22.50 4.60
C ASN A 152 -1.52 21.50 4.73
N LYS A 153 -2.57 21.69 3.92
CA LYS A 153 -3.73 20.82 3.82
C LYS A 153 -3.79 20.03 2.50
N ASP A 154 -2.68 19.94 1.79
CA ASP A 154 -2.58 19.22 0.53
C ASP A 154 -3.08 17.78 0.65
N THR A 155 -3.70 17.29 -0.41
CA THR A 155 -3.99 15.86 -0.58
C THR A 155 -3.12 15.32 -1.69
N ILE A 156 -2.37 14.27 -1.40
CA ILE A 156 -1.60 13.53 -2.39
C ILE A 156 -2.10 12.09 -2.49
N VAL A 157 -2.08 11.55 -3.70
CA VAL A 157 -2.61 10.22 -4.02
C VAL A 157 -1.50 9.34 -4.57
N PHE A 158 -1.44 8.10 -4.07
CA PHE A 158 -0.56 7.05 -4.59
C PHE A 158 -1.39 5.90 -5.12
N PHE A 159 -1.27 5.58 -6.41
CA PHE A 159 -1.80 4.35 -6.99
C PHE A 159 -0.71 3.28 -6.97
N CYS A 160 -0.92 2.21 -6.20
CA CYS A 160 0.10 1.20 -5.99
C CYS A 160 -0.48 -0.20 -5.67
N HIS A 161 0.14 -0.94 -4.78
CA HIS A 161 -0.16 -2.35 -4.50
C HIS A 161 -0.16 -2.59 -2.98
N PHE A 162 -0.74 -3.71 -2.55
CA PHE A 162 -0.91 -4.02 -1.13
C PHE A 162 0.42 -4.13 -0.36
N GLY A 163 1.38 -4.88 -0.88
CA GLY A 163 2.63 -5.11 -0.15
C GLY A 163 3.44 -3.82 0.06
N VAL A 164 3.51 -2.94 -0.95
CA VAL A 164 4.19 -1.64 -0.83
C VAL A 164 3.39 -0.65 0.02
N GLU A 165 2.06 -0.68 -0.03
CA GLU A 165 1.19 0.09 0.87
C GLU A 165 1.51 -0.21 2.34
N CYS A 166 1.60 -1.50 2.69
CA CYS A 166 1.97 -1.92 4.04
C CYS A 166 3.36 -1.40 4.46
N VAL A 167 4.33 -1.35 3.55
CA VAL A 167 5.65 -0.75 3.82
C VAL A 167 5.53 0.75 4.07
N MET A 168 4.74 1.47 3.26
CA MET A 168 4.50 2.90 3.46
C MET A 168 3.86 3.18 4.82
N LEU A 169 2.82 2.42 5.18
CA LEU A 169 2.14 2.52 6.48
C LEU A 169 3.07 2.19 7.64
N SER A 170 3.82 1.10 7.53
CA SER A 170 4.83 0.70 8.52
C SER A 170 5.81 1.85 8.83
N HIS A 171 6.32 2.49 7.78
CA HIS A 171 7.26 3.61 7.90
C HIS A 171 6.61 4.86 8.53
N LEU A 172 5.40 5.21 8.10
CA LEU A 172 4.68 6.39 8.60
C LEU A 172 4.23 6.22 10.04
N LEU A 173 3.76 5.02 10.41
CA LEU A 173 3.18 4.71 11.72
C LEU A 173 4.18 4.14 12.73
N ASN A 174 5.42 3.87 12.31
CA ASN A 174 6.49 3.28 13.14
C ASN A 174 6.10 1.92 13.74
N ILE A 175 5.54 1.03 12.94
CA ILE A 175 5.16 -0.35 13.30
C ILE A 175 5.85 -1.35 12.39
N SER A 176 5.94 -2.63 12.80
CA SER A 176 6.47 -3.67 11.91
C SER A 176 5.56 -3.85 10.69
N PRO A 177 6.09 -3.95 9.45
CA PRO A 177 5.29 -4.22 8.26
C PRO A 177 4.63 -5.61 8.32
N VAL A 178 5.16 -6.55 9.10
CA VAL A 178 4.59 -7.88 9.27
C VAL A 178 3.21 -7.81 9.95
N CYS A 179 3.01 -6.88 10.89
CA CYS A 179 1.69 -6.64 11.49
C CYS A 179 0.64 -6.28 10.41
N LEU A 180 1.06 -5.51 9.40
CA LEU A 180 0.18 -5.08 8.31
C LEU A 180 0.01 -6.18 7.26
N TRP A 181 1.10 -6.81 6.83
CA TRP A 181 1.08 -7.87 5.82
C TRP A 181 0.25 -9.09 6.25
N GLN A 182 0.28 -9.44 7.54
CA GLN A 182 -0.39 -10.64 8.06
C GLN A 182 -1.75 -10.35 8.70
N GLY A 183 -1.99 -9.13 9.17
CA GLY A 183 -3.21 -8.77 9.91
C GLY A 183 -4.23 -7.94 9.11
N PHE A 184 -3.87 -7.46 7.93
CA PHE A 184 -4.73 -6.58 7.14
C PHE A 184 -4.94 -7.14 5.74
N CYS A 185 -6.03 -6.77 5.11
CA CYS A 185 -6.26 -6.97 3.68
C CYS A 185 -6.93 -5.73 3.08
N ALA A 186 -6.44 -5.30 1.93
CA ALA A 186 -7.00 -4.19 1.18
C ALA A 186 -7.57 -4.73 -0.14
N ALA A 187 -8.86 -4.59 -0.36
CA ALA A 187 -9.49 -5.02 -1.60
C ALA A 187 -8.97 -4.21 -2.82
N PRO A 188 -9.07 -4.71 -4.04
CA PRO A 188 -8.83 -3.93 -5.24
C PRO A 188 -9.57 -2.59 -5.21
N THR A 189 -8.96 -1.53 -5.72
CA THR A 189 -9.39 -0.13 -5.69
C THR A 189 -9.63 0.48 -4.31
N SER A 190 -9.41 -0.25 -3.22
CA SER A 190 -9.58 0.30 -1.88
C SER A 190 -8.67 1.49 -1.61
N VAL A 191 -9.15 2.39 -0.74
CA VAL A 191 -8.49 3.65 -0.40
C VAL A 191 -8.12 3.67 1.07
N THR A 192 -6.83 3.75 1.36
CA THR A 192 -6.32 3.98 2.73
C THR A 192 -5.99 5.45 2.91
N THR A 193 -6.47 6.04 4.00
CA THR A 193 -6.35 7.48 4.27
C THR A 193 -5.53 7.76 5.52
N LEU A 194 -4.51 8.61 5.37
CA LEU A 194 -3.72 9.12 6.48
C LEU A 194 -3.75 10.64 6.52
N TYR A 195 -3.65 11.18 7.73
CA TYR A 195 -3.52 12.62 7.99
C TYR A 195 -2.29 12.91 8.82
N THR A 196 -1.68 14.08 8.60
CA THR A 196 -0.75 14.65 9.56
C THR A 196 -1.50 15.30 10.70
N GLU A 197 -1.05 15.07 11.93
CA GLU A 197 -1.43 15.85 13.10
C GLU A 197 -0.20 16.59 13.64
N GLU A 198 -0.31 17.89 13.79
CA GLU A 198 0.70 18.78 14.34
C GLU A 198 0.16 19.41 15.64
N ARG A 199 0.25 18.65 16.74
CA ARG A 199 -0.20 19.13 18.06
C ARG A 199 0.84 20.00 18.77
N GLU A 200 2.10 19.89 18.31
CA GLU A 200 3.22 20.74 18.71
C GLU A 200 3.81 21.35 17.45
N LYS A 201 4.09 22.67 17.50
CA LYS A 201 4.55 23.41 16.31
C LYS A 201 5.79 22.78 15.69
N GLY A 202 5.70 22.44 14.42
CA GLY A 202 6.77 21.82 13.64
C GLY A 202 6.96 20.32 13.84
N ILE A 203 6.16 19.66 14.70
CA ILE A 203 6.21 18.22 14.98
C ILE A 203 4.94 17.56 14.46
N ALA A 204 5.01 16.96 13.28
CA ALA A 204 3.91 16.27 12.65
C ALA A 204 4.05 14.75 12.79
N VAL A 205 2.97 14.08 13.16
CA VAL A 205 2.86 12.62 13.17
C VAL A 205 1.75 12.19 12.20
N TRP A 206 1.84 10.97 11.67
CA TRP A 206 0.82 10.42 10.80
C TRP A 206 -0.19 9.59 11.58
N ARG A 207 -1.46 9.74 11.20
CA ARG A 207 -2.54 8.89 11.71
C ARG A 207 -3.35 8.33 10.56
N CYS A 208 -3.57 7.02 10.60
CA CYS A 208 -4.46 6.33 9.66
C CYS A 208 -5.90 6.49 10.17
N SER A 209 -6.75 7.13 9.39
CA SER A 209 -8.16 7.33 9.71
C SER A 209 -9.06 6.27 9.10
N SER A 210 -8.64 5.66 7.98
CA SER A 210 -9.29 4.48 7.40
C SER A 210 -8.27 3.65 6.64
N PHE A 211 -8.42 2.33 6.72
CA PHE A 211 -7.65 1.38 5.94
C PHE A 211 -8.59 0.59 5.03
N GLY A 212 -8.26 0.53 3.75
CA GLY A 212 -8.99 -0.32 2.80
C GLY A 212 -10.45 0.08 2.56
N ASP A 213 -10.78 1.38 2.59
CA ASP A 213 -12.14 1.86 2.34
C ASP A 213 -12.59 1.55 0.91
N ILE A 214 -13.74 0.88 0.80
CA ILE A 214 -14.40 0.45 -0.45
C ILE A 214 -15.79 1.07 -0.61
N SER A 215 -16.06 2.19 0.03
CA SER A 215 -17.36 2.84 -0.01
C SER A 215 -17.87 3.18 -1.43
N HIS A 216 -16.94 3.41 -2.38
CA HIS A 216 -17.25 3.63 -3.78
C HIS A 216 -17.80 2.38 -4.47
N LEU A 217 -17.34 1.18 -4.11
CA LEU A 217 -17.87 -0.07 -4.64
C LEU A 217 -19.30 -0.29 -4.17
N TYR A 218 -19.55 -0.15 -2.87
CA TYR A 218 -20.90 -0.26 -2.33
C TYR A 218 -21.86 0.79 -2.88
N ALA A 219 -21.38 2.03 -3.09
CA ALA A 219 -22.19 3.09 -3.71
C ALA A 219 -22.56 2.74 -5.17
N GLY A 220 -21.72 1.99 -5.86
CA GLY A 220 -21.95 1.46 -7.21
C GLY A 220 -22.63 0.11 -7.25
N ASN A 221 -23.06 -0.44 -6.10
CA ASN A 221 -23.62 -1.79 -5.97
C ASN A 221 -22.69 -2.89 -6.55
N GLU A 222 -21.38 -2.71 -6.38
CA GLU A 222 -20.33 -3.65 -6.80
C GLU A 222 -19.74 -4.35 -5.58
N GLU A 223 -19.67 -5.67 -5.60
CA GLU A 223 -19.01 -6.43 -4.55
C GLU A 223 -17.48 -6.40 -4.71
N PRO A 224 -16.71 -6.21 -3.62
CA PRO A 224 -15.26 -6.23 -3.70
C PRO A 224 -14.74 -7.59 -4.17
N ALA A 225 -13.69 -7.57 -5.01
CA ALA A 225 -13.03 -8.81 -5.42
C ALA A 225 -12.34 -9.50 -4.24
N PHE A 226 -12.32 -10.84 -4.25
CA PHE A 226 -11.68 -11.64 -3.19
C PHE A 226 -10.14 -11.54 -3.19
N ALA A 227 -9.53 -11.04 -4.23
CA ALA A 227 -8.07 -11.01 -4.50
C ALA A 227 -7.16 -10.42 -3.40
N ALA A 228 -7.71 -10.02 -2.26
CA ALA A 228 -6.92 -9.53 -1.12
C ALA A 228 -6.67 -10.57 -0.02
N ARG A 229 -7.32 -11.73 -0.08
CA ARG A 229 -7.26 -12.80 0.92
C ARG A 229 -6.79 -14.11 0.30
N PHE A 230 -6.12 -14.96 1.08
CA PHE A 230 -5.66 -16.27 0.58
C PHE A 230 -6.78 -17.29 0.58
N CYS A 231 -7.51 -17.44 1.67
CA CYS A 231 -8.69 -18.29 1.82
C CYS A 231 -9.40 -17.93 3.14
N GLU A 232 -10.67 -18.24 3.22
CA GLU A 232 -11.44 -18.10 4.47
C GLU A 232 -11.47 -19.42 5.24
N ILE A 233 -11.76 -20.52 4.55
CA ILE A 233 -11.82 -21.85 5.12
C ILE A 233 -10.82 -22.76 4.38
N TYR A 234 -10.08 -23.61 5.13
CA TYR A 234 -9.00 -24.41 4.56
C TYR A 234 -9.47 -25.35 3.44
N ASP A 235 -10.62 -26.00 3.60
CA ASP A 235 -11.14 -26.97 2.66
C ASP A 235 -12.02 -26.37 1.55
N ASP A 236 -12.34 -25.07 1.62
CA ASP A 236 -13.07 -24.37 0.57
C ASP A 236 -12.12 -23.88 -0.53
N MET A 237 -12.27 -24.46 -1.72
CA MET A 237 -11.47 -24.09 -2.89
C MET A 237 -12.14 -23.04 -3.77
N SER A 238 -13.37 -22.62 -3.48
CA SER A 238 -14.12 -21.65 -4.29
C SER A 238 -13.58 -20.23 -4.16
N GLN A 239 -12.94 -19.91 -3.03
CA GLN A 239 -12.36 -18.60 -2.71
C GLN A 239 -10.90 -18.76 -2.26
N ARG A 240 -10.02 -19.11 -3.18
CA ARG A 240 -8.58 -19.16 -2.96
C ARG A 240 -7.85 -18.24 -3.93
N HIS A 241 -6.85 -17.53 -3.39
CA HIS A 241 -5.93 -16.70 -4.18
C HIS A 241 -4.62 -17.45 -4.42
#